data_233ddba3f369e9027b28ddf37b7b158c
#
_entry.id   233ddba3f369e9027b28ddf37b7b158c
#
_cell.length_a   1.000
_cell.length_b   1.000
_cell.length_c   1.000
_cell.angle_alpha   90.00
_cell.angle_beta   90.00
_cell.angle_gamma   90.00
#
_symmetry.space_group_name_H-M   'P 1'
#
loop_
_entity.id
_entity.type
_entity.pdbx_description
1 polymer ?
#
loop_
_entity_poly.entity_id
_entity_poly.type
_entity_poly.pdbx_seq_one_letter_code
_entity_poly.pdbx_strand_id
1 'polypeptide(L)'
;MLVKISVCNRRTDKKYKNKELEWAYITDRNRNPIRTSETAEEYPKLSKAQRGELKDIGGLVGGWLKDGIRKNGNVTFRTLGLLDADIVPADADFQNIVRTALDGVTYFLYSTHSHTPETPRFRIVILFDREVSEDEYPAAMRMVAKQIGMDYFDDSTYEANRMMYWAS
;
A
#
# COMPACT_ATOMS: atom_id res chain seq x y z
N MET A 1 18.90 4.33 2.38
CA MET A 1 18.66 2.87 2.45
C MET A 1 17.93 2.45 1.20
N LEU A 2 18.47 1.44 0.50
CA LEU A 2 17.87 0.89 -0.72
C LEU A 2 16.78 -0.14 -0.39
N VAL A 3 15.69 -0.10 -1.13
CA VAL A 3 14.60 -1.08 -1.09
C VAL A 3 14.38 -1.66 -2.48
N LYS A 4 14.03 -2.93 -2.54
CA LYS A 4 13.80 -3.67 -3.78
C LYS A 4 12.30 -3.86 -3.97
N ILE A 5 11.74 -3.26 -4.99
CA ILE A 5 10.30 -3.26 -5.28
C ILE A 5 10.03 -3.51 -6.75
N SER A 6 8.79 -3.87 -7.07
CA SER A 6 8.31 -3.99 -8.44
C SER A 6 7.26 -2.92 -8.70
N VAL A 7 7.45 -2.10 -9.73
CA VAL A 7 6.58 -0.97 -10.06
C VAL A 7 5.84 -1.18 -11.37
N CYS A 8 4.62 -0.64 -11.46
CA CYS A 8 3.81 -0.58 -12.67
C CYS A 8 3.35 0.85 -12.96
N ASN A 9 3.05 1.14 -14.23
CA ASN A 9 2.43 2.39 -14.64
C ASN A 9 0.91 2.33 -14.52
N ARG A 10 0.34 1.12 -14.66
CA ARG A 10 -1.08 0.81 -14.52
C ARG A 10 -1.26 -0.53 -13.81
N ARG A 11 -2.34 -0.70 -13.06
CA ARG A 11 -2.69 -1.98 -12.40
C ARG A 11 -2.84 -3.15 -13.38
N THR A 12 -3.17 -2.85 -14.64
CA THR A 12 -3.38 -3.79 -15.72
C THR A 12 -2.11 -4.17 -16.47
N ASP A 13 -0.96 -3.59 -16.11
CA ASP A 13 0.31 -3.93 -16.73
C ASP A 13 0.59 -5.42 -16.56
N LYS A 14 0.88 -6.10 -17.67
CA LYS A 14 1.22 -7.53 -17.67
C LYS A 14 2.59 -7.78 -17.07
N LYS A 15 3.45 -6.79 -17.08
CA LYS A 15 4.83 -6.89 -16.62
C LYS A 15 5.22 -5.66 -15.80
N TYR A 16 5.60 -5.90 -14.56
CA TYR A 16 6.12 -4.90 -13.62
C TYR A 16 7.62 -4.78 -13.79
N LYS A 17 8.17 -3.63 -13.49
CA LYS A 17 9.62 -3.38 -13.51
C LYS A 17 10.19 -3.51 -12.11
N ASN A 18 11.06 -4.50 -11.90
CA ASN A 18 11.84 -4.63 -10.68
C ASN A 18 12.85 -3.48 -10.59
N LYS A 19 12.91 -2.81 -9.44
CA LYS A 19 13.78 -1.65 -9.20
C LYS A 19 14.34 -1.67 -7.78
N GLU A 20 15.57 -1.21 -7.67
CA GLU A 20 16.15 -0.79 -6.39
C GLU A 20 16.04 0.73 -6.30
N LEU A 21 15.41 1.22 -5.24
CA LEU A 21 15.15 2.64 -5.02
C LEU A 21 15.49 3.03 -3.59
N GLU A 22 15.85 4.28 -3.39
CA GLU A 22 16.00 4.81 -2.04
C GLU A 22 14.65 4.86 -1.32
N TRP A 23 14.65 4.51 -0.03
CA TRP A 23 13.48 4.67 0.83
C TRP A 23 12.93 6.10 0.80
N ALA A 24 13.83 7.09 0.80
CA ALA A 24 13.47 8.51 0.68
C ALA A 24 12.67 8.80 -0.61
N TYR A 25 13.05 8.19 -1.75
CA TYR A 25 12.31 8.37 -2.99
C TYR A 25 10.87 7.87 -2.88
N ILE A 26 10.65 6.73 -2.21
CA ILE A 26 9.30 6.16 -2.02
C ILE A 26 8.47 7.04 -1.09
N THR A 27 9.05 7.53 0.00
CA THR A 27 8.37 8.43 0.92
C THR A 27 8.01 9.76 0.26
N ASP A 28 8.93 10.35 -0.49
CA ASP A 28 8.71 11.62 -1.19
C ASP A 28 7.68 11.50 -2.32
N ARG A 29 7.70 10.37 -3.05
CA ARG A 29 6.70 10.08 -4.09
C ARG A 29 5.27 10.02 -3.53
N ASN A 30 5.08 9.51 -2.31
CA ASN A 30 3.77 9.46 -1.65
C ASN A 30 3.43 10.75 -0.89
N ARG A 31 4.42 11.52 -0.45
CA ARG A 31 4.22 12.85 0.14
C ARG A 31 3.77 13.89 -0.88
N ASN A 32 4.18 13.71 -2.14
CA ASN A 32 3.82 14.57 -3.27
C ASN A 32 2.86 13.81 -4.22
N PRO A 33 1.56 13.68 -3.85
CA PRO A 33 0.60 12.91 -4.63
C PRO A 33 0.33 13.55 -6.00
N ILE A 34 0.06 12.72 -6.99
CA ILE A 34 -0.45 13.20 -8.28
C ILE A 34 -1.93 13.57 -8.09
N ARG A 35 -2.25 14.85 -8.24
CA ARG A 35 -3.63 15.30 -8.18
C ARG A 35 -4.35 14.99 -9.48
N THR A 36 -5.56 14.46 -9.36
CA THR A 36 -6.50 14.20 -10.44
C THR A 36 -7.44 15.42 -10.62
N SER A 37 -8.22 15.45 -11.68
CA SER A 37 -9.00 16.65 -12.05
C SER A 37 -10.34 16.77 -11.34
N GLU A 38 -10.87 15.67 -10.81
CA GLU A 38 -12.15 15.66 -10.09
C GLU A 38 -12.05 16.24 -8.69
N THR A 39 -13.14 16.81 -8.22
CA THR A 39 -13.27 17.28 -6.84
C THR A 39 -13.68 16.16 -5.88
N ALA A 40 -13.52 16.38 -4.57
CA ALA A 40 -13.97 15.44 -3.54
C ALA A 40 -15.50 15.22 -3.59
N GLU A 41 -16.28 16.18 -4.09
CA GLU A 41 -17.73 16.08 -4.25
C GLU A 41 -18.13 15.30 -5.51
N GLU A 42 -17.32 15.34 -6.56
CA GLU A 42 -17.55 14.65 -7.82
C GLU A 42 -17.19 13.17 -7.75
N TYR A 43 -16.08 12.85 -7.10
CA TYR A 43 -15.55 11.50 -7.05
C TYR A 43 -16.55 10.43 -6.56
N PRO A 44 -17.34 10.62 -5.47
CA PRO A 44 -18.34 9.64 -5.04
C PRO A 44 -19.46 9.38 -6.05
N LYS A 45 -19.76 10.37 -6.93
CA LYS A 45 -20.81 10.27 -7.96
C LYS A 45 -20.38 9.45 -9.18
N LEU A 46 -19.09 9.19 -9.32
CA LEU A 46 -18.55 8.41 -10.43
C LEU A 46 -18.84 6.92 -10.26
N SER A 47 -18.99 6.21 -11.37
CA SER A 47 -19.08 4.76 -11.35
C SER A 47 -17.81 4.10 -10.79
N LYS A 48 -17.92 2.85 -10.32
CA LYS A 48 -16.75 2.09 -9.82
C LYS A 48 -15.64 1.99 -10.88
N ALA A 49 -16.00 1.86 -12.15
CA ALA A 49 -15.03 1.79 -13.25
C ALA A 49 -14.28 3.11 -13.42
N GLN A 50 -15.00 4.24 -13.48
CA GLN A 50 -14.40 5.59 -13.58
C GLN A 50 -13.49 5.88 -12.39
N ARG A 51 -13.94 5.63 -11.15
CA ARG A 51 -13.10 5.75 -9.94
C ARG A 51 -11.86 4.88 -10.01
N GLY A 52 -11.99 3.66 -10.60
CA GLY A 52 -10.88 2.74 -10.81
C GLY A 52 -9.82 3.30 -11.76
N GLU A 53 -10.24 3.95 -12.84
CA GLU A 53 -9.33 4.58 -13.82
C GLU A 53 -8.62 5.80 -13.26
N LEU A 54 -9.33 6.68 -12.56
CA LEU A 54 -8.77 7.91 -11.99
C LEU A 54 -7.65 7.64 -10.99
N LYS A 55 -7.84 6.70 -10.08
CA LYS A 55 -6.81 6.34 -9.09
C LYS A 55 -5.68 5.48 -9.65
N ASP A 56 -5.79 5.00 -10.91
CA ASP A 56 -4.77 4.13 -11.51
C ASP A 56 -3.63 4.95 -12.13
N ILE A 57 -2.88 5.60 -11.26
CA ILE A 57 -1.63 6.32 -11.59
C ILE A 57 -0.40 5.43 -11.46
N GLY A 58 -0.60 4.11 -11.49
CA GLY A 58 0.41 3.11 -11.21
C GLY A 58 0.56 2.81 -9.72
N GLY A 59 1.48 1.92 -9.42
CA GLY A 59 1.70 1.45 -8.06
C GLY A 59 2.92 0.56 -7.91
N LEU A 60 2.99 -0.09 -6.77
CA LEU A 60 4.10 -0.98 -6.44
C LEU A 60 3.63 -2.28 -5.77
N VAL A 61 4.41 -3.33 -5.95
CA VAL A 61 4.51 -4.47 -5.04
C VAL A 61 5.78 -4.26 -4.22
N GLY A 62 5.68 -4.33 -2.90
CA GLY A 62 6.80 -4.04 -1.99
C GLY A 62 7.88 -5.12 -1.96
N GLY A 63 8.19 -5.72 -3.08
CA GLY A 63 9.16 -6.79 -3.25
C GLY A 63 9.48 -7.09 -4.71
N TRP A 64 10.23 -8.15 -4.93
CA TRP A 64 10.73 -8.56 -6.24
C TRP A 64 9.83 -9.61 -6.87
N LEU A 65 9.41 -9.39 -8.10
CA LEU A 65 8.60 -10.35 -8.86
C LEU A 65 9.46 -11.13 -9.86
N LYS A 66 9.34 -12.44 -9.85
CA LYS A 66 9.97 -13.30 -10.86
C LYS A 66 9.45 -12.89 -12.25
N ASP A 67 10.39 -12.59 -13.16
CA ASP A 67 10.11 -12.11 -14.52
C ASP A 67 9.21 -10.85 -14.60
N GLY A 68 9.01 -10.16 -13.47
CA GLY A 68 8.11 -9.02 -13.35
C GLY A 68 6.63 -9.38 -13.43
N ILE A 69 6.27 -10.65 -13.29
CA ILE A 69 4.88 -11.13 -13.42
C ILE A 69 4.20 -11.16 -12.05
N ARG A 70 3.17 -10.33 -11.86
CA ARG A 70 2.40 -10.26 -10.63
C ARG A 70 1.36 -11.37 -10.53
N LYS A 71 1.67 -12.43 -9.81
CA LYS A 71 0.76 -13.53 -9.46
C LYS A 71 1.25 -14.25 -8.20
N ASN A 72 0.41 -15.07 -7.58
CA ASN A 72 0.79 -15.95 -6.48
C ASN A 72 1.89 -16.93 -6.95
N GLY A 73 2.85 -17.21 -6.09
CA GLY A 73 4.01 -18.05 -6.39
C GLY A 73 5.11 -17.35 -7.21
N ASN A 74 4.99 -16.03 -7.43
CA ASN A 74 5.96 -15.26 -8.21
C ASN A 74 6.65 -14.14 -7.41
N VAL A 75 6.35 -14.01 -6.13
CA VAL A 75 7.04 -13.04 -5.27
C VAL A 75 8.31 -13.70 -4.74
N THR A 76 9.46 -13.28 -5.22
CA THR A 76 10.74 -13.83 -4.78
C THR A 76 11.01 -13.48 -3.32
N PHE A 77 10.78 -12.23 -2.96
CA PHE A 77 10.86 -11.70 -1.59
C PHE A 77 10.14 -10.36 -1.49
N ARG A 78 9.91 -9.92 -0.25
CA ARG A 78 9.41 -8.59 0.09
C ARG A 78 10.45 -7.83 0.90
N THR A 79 10.60 -6.54 0.63
CA THR A 79 11.39 -5.60 1.44
C THR A 79 10.51 -4.57 2.13
N LEU A 80 9.24 -4.48 1.72
CA LEU A 80 8.24 -3.62 2.33
C LEU A 80 6.99 -4.40 2.72
N GLY A 81 6.51 -4.15 3.94
CA GLY A 81 5.16 -4.48 4.37
C GLY A 81 4.18 -3.43 3.89
N LEU A 82 3.04 -3.86 3.34
CA LEU A 82 1.99 -2.97 2.82
C LEU A 82 0.65 -3.38 3.44
N LEU A 83 -0.02 -2.44 4.14
CA LEU A 83 -1.35 -2.64 4.70
C LEU A 83 -2.31 -1.58 4.15
N ASP A 84 -3.49 -2.01 3.72
CA ASP A 84 -4.58 -1.16 3.19
C ASP A 84 -5.71 -1.15 4.21
N ALA A 85 -5.83 -0.06 5.00
CA ALA A 85 -6.82 0.11 6.05
C ALA A 85 -8.06 0.77 5.45
N ASP A 86 -9.01 -0.05 5.04
CA ASP A 86 -10.25 0.37 4.36
C ASP A 86 -11.46 0.46 5.31
N ILE A 87 -11.33 -0.02 6.56
CA ILE A 87 -12.42 -0.16 7.55
C ILE A 87 -12.04 0.62 8.82
N VAL A 88 -11.82 1.94 8.68
CA VAL A 88 -11.44 2.80 9.81
C VAL A 88 -12.67 3.61 10.25
N PRO A 89 -13.12 3.50 11.51
CA PRO A 89 -14.19 4.35 12.04
C PRO A 89 -13.82 5.85 11.95
N ALA A 90 -14.81 6.69 11.67
CA ALA A 90 -14.60 8.14 11.50
C ALA A 90 -14.09 8.84 12.78
N ASP A 91 -14.43 8.29 13.95
CA ASP A 91 -14.03 8.79 15.27
C ASP A 91 -12.72 8.18 15.80
N ALA A 92 -12.11 7.24 15.06
CA ALA A 92 -10.85 6.63 15.46
C ALA A 92 -9.65 7.55 15.17
N ASP A 93 -8.82 7.80 16.17
CA ASP A 93 -7.50 8.41 15.96
C ASP A 93 -6.52 7.36 15.40
N PHE A 94 -6.78 6.94 14.16
CA PHE A 94 -6.03 5.87 13.52
C PHE A 94 -4.54 6.17 13.39
N GLN A 95 -4.18 7.43 13.18
CA GLN A 95 -2.76 7.83 13.08
C GLN A 95 -2.03 7.58 14.41
N ASN A 96 -2.67 7.90 15.53
CA ASN A 96 -2.10 7.66 16.85
C ASN A 96 -2.06 6.17 17.21
N ILE A 97 -3.08 5.40 16.80
CA ILE A 97 -3.12 3.94 16.96
C ILE A 97 -1.92 3.31 16.23
N VAL A 98 -1.72 3.66 14.96
CA VAL A 98 -0.58 3.15 14.16
C VAL A 98 0.75 3.59 14.77
N ARG A 99 0.88 4.84 15.16
CA ARG A 99 2.11 5.37 15.78
C ARG A 99 2.47 4.62 17.04
N THR A 100 1.49 4.30 17.88
CA THR A 100 1.71 3.55 19.13
C THR A 100 2.06 2.08 18.86
N ALA A 101 1.35 1.45 17.93
CA ALA A 101 1.56 0.05 17.57
C ALA A 101 2.91 -0.19 16.86
N LEU A 102 3.39 0.79 16.12
CA LEU A 102 4.64 0.70 15.35
C LEU A 102 5.77 1.55 15.93
N ASP A 103 5.76 1.75 17.26
CA ASP A 103 6.86 2.44 17.95
C ASP A 103 8.20 1.73 17.68
N GLY A 104 9.23 2.49 17.31
CA GLY A 104 10.55 1.97 16.93
C GLY A 104 10.62 1.31 15.53
N VAL A 105 9.52 1.23 14.78
CA VAL A 105 9.49 0.69 13.41
C VAL A 105 9.58 1.83 12.39
N THR A 106 10.35 1.62 11.33
CA THR A 106 10.41 2.57 10.20
C THR A 106 9.21 2.35 9.28
N TYR A 107 8.31 3.34 9.21
CA TYR A 107 7.12 3.30 8.35
C TYR A 107 6.72 4.70 7.90
N PHE A 108 5.81 4.77 6.95
CA PHE A 108 4.98 5.94 6.70
C PHE A 108 3.53 5.54 6.42
N LEU A 109 2.64 6.50 6.61
CA LEU A 109 1.20 6.35 6.43
C LEU A 109 0.71 7.48 5.50
N TYR A 110 -0.22 7.16 4.60
CA TYR A 110 -0.87 8.13 3.75
C TYR A 110 -2.35 7.77 3.50
N SER A 111 -3.17 8.78 3.24
CA SER A 111 -4.59 8.59 2.89
C SER A 111 -4.72 8.05 1.46
N THR A 112 -5.72 7.21 1.23
CA THR A 112 -6.01 6.71 -0.12
C THR A 112 -6.82 7.74 -0.91
N HIS A 113 -6.90 7.58 -2.22
CA HIS A 113 -7.71 8.42 -3.10
C HIS A 113 -9.20 8.50 -2.70
N SER A 114 -9.73 7.46 -2.07
CA SER A 114 -11.12 7.37 -1.60
C SER A 114 -11.32 7.78 -0.14
N HIS A 115 -10.30 8.36 0.49
CA HIS A 115 -10.38 8.81 1.87
C HIS A 115 -11.30 10.03 2.00
N THR A 116 -12.20 10.00 2.98
CA THR A 116 -12.97 11.16 3.45
C THR A 116 -12.97 11.20 4.98
N PRO A 117 -13.31 12.33 5.61
CA PRO A 117 -13.44 12.37 7.07
C PRO A 117 -14.47 11.36 7.61
N GLU A 118 -15.54 11.09 6.87
CA GLU A 118 -16.62 10.17 7.25
C GLU A 118 -16.26 8.71 6.99
N THR A 119 -15.40 8.46 6.02
CA THR A 119 -14.91 7.12 5.66
C THR A 119 -13.40 7.13 5.50
N PRO A 120 -12.66 7.21 6.62
CA PRO A 120 -11.21 7.29 6.58
C PRO A 120 -10.59 6.02 5.99
N ARG A 121 -9.61 6.19 5.10
CA ARG A 121 -8.88 5.09 4.47
C ARG A 121 -7.41 5.42 4.35
N PHE A 122 -6.58 4.51 4.81
CA PHE A 122 -5.14 4.73 4.88
C PHE A 122 -4.35 3.56 4.32
N ARG A 123 -3.13 3.86 3.92
CA ARG A 123 -2.12 2.86 3.59
C ARG A 123 -0.92 3.04 4.49
N ILE A 124 -0.44 1.91 5.00
CA ILE A 124 0.76 1.84 5.83
C ILE A 124 1.83 1.13 5.01
N VAL A 125 2.99 1.75 4.91
CA VAL A 125 4.18 1.17 4.27
C VAL A 125 5.25 1.01 5.33
N ILE A 126 5.67 -0.22 5.56
CA ILE A 126 6.62 -0.61 6.61
C ILE A 126 7.89 -1.07 5.95
N LEU A 127 9.02 -0.60 6.43
CA LEU A 127 10.32 -1.03 5.99
C LEU A 127 10.77 -2.27 6.76
N PHE A 128 11.00 -3.37 6.07
CA PHE A 128 11.58 -4.56 6.68
C PHE A 128 13.11 -4.41 6.83
N ASP A 129 13.66 -4.97 7.86
CA ASP A 129 15.10 -5.03 8.14
C ASP A 129 15.81 -6.13 7.34
N ARG A 130 15.05 -7.09 6.78
CA ARG A 130 15.51 -8.16 5.90
C ARG A 130 14.52 -8.45 4.79
N GLU A 131 14.96 -9.21 3.82
CA GLU A 131 14.06 -9.80 2.83
C GLU A 131 13.16 -10.85 3.50
N VAL A 132 11.85 -10.78 3.24
CA VAL A 132 10.80 -11.69 3.73
C VAL A 132 10.29 -12.50 2.57
N SER A 133 10.26 -13.83 2.69
CA SER A 133 9.78 -14.72 1.63
C SER A 133 8.27 -14.55 1.36
N GLU A 134 7.80 -15.05 0.20
CA GLU A 134 6.37 -15.03 -0.14
C GLU A 134 5.53 -15.76 0.91
N ASP A 135 6.01 -16.88 1.44
CA ASP A 135 5.29 -17.69 2.42
C ASP A 135 5.28 -17.07 3.82
N GLU A 136 6.34 -16.38 4.21
CA GLU A 136 6.42 -15.68 5.51
C GLU A 136 5.55 -14.42 5.56
N TYR A 137 5.41 -13.74 4.42
CA TYR A 137 4.81 -12.42 4.35
C TYR A 137 3.39 -12.33 4.95
N PRO A 138 2.44 -13.24 4.64
CA PRO A 138 1.10 -13.19 5.22
C PRO A 138 1.09 -13.28 6.73
N ALA A 139 1.94 -14.13 7.31
CA ALA A 139 2.04 -14.29 8.77
C ALA A 139 2.64 -13.03 9.41
N ALA A 140 3.74 -12.50 8.87
CA ALA A 140 4.35 -11.27 9.35
C ALA A 140 3.37 -10.09 9.33
N MET A 141 2.62 -9.91 8.22
CA MET A 141 1.68 -8.81 8.10
C MET A 141 0.45 -8.97 9.01
N ARG A 142 -0.03 -10.20 9.25
CA ARG A 142 -1.08 -10.43 10.25
C ARG A 142 -0.62 -10.15 11.68
N MET A 143 0.64 -10.43 12.01
CA MET A 143 1.19 -10.05 13.31
C MET A 143 1.22 -8.53 13.50
N VAL A 144 1.63 -7.78 12.49
CA VAL A 144 1.60 -6.31 12.50
C VAL A 144 0.15 -5.80 12.61
N ALA A 145 -0.75 -6.33 11.79
CA ALA A 145 -2.16 -5.96 11.81
C ALA A 145 -2.80 -6.23 13.17
N LYS A 146 -2.41 -7.32 13.85
CA LYS A 146 -2.89 -7.64 15.20
C LYS A 146 -2.48 -6.58 16.23
N GLN A 147 -1.30 -5.98 16.10
CA GLN A 147 -0.85 -4.91 16.98
C GLN A 147 -1.62 -3.59 16.76
N ILE A 148 -2.00 -3.32 15.52
CA ILE A 148 -2.76 -2.11 15.14
C ILE A 148 -4.26 -2.30 15.44
N GLY A 149 -4.81 -3.47 15.08
CA GLY A 149 -6.22 -3.84 15.14
C GLY A 149 -6.63 -4.53 13.84
N MET A 150 -6.92 -5.84 13.91
CA MET A 150 -7.23 -6.68 12.73
C MET A 150 -8.45 -6.18 11.95
N ASP A 151 -9.44 -5.60 12.65
CA ASP A 151 -10.72 -5.19 12.07
C ASP A 151 -10.60 -3.99 11.12
N TYR A 152 -9.46 -3.30 11.09
CA TYR A 152 -9.20 -2.21 10.14
C TYR A 152 -8.87 -2.70 8.73
N PHE A 153 -8.56 -3.99 8.55
CA PHE A 153 -8.00 -4.56 7.33
C PHE A 153 -8.85 -5.69 6.76
N ASP A 154 -8.94 -5.78 5.45
CA ASP A 154 -9.47 -6.98 4.79
C ASP A 154 -8.36 -8.01 4.53
N ASP A 155 -8.75 -9.29 4.30
CA ASP A 155 -7.81 -10.39 4.10
C ASP A 155 -6.90 -10.22 2.88
N SER A 156 -7.34 -9.49 1.85
CA SER A 156 -6.56 -9.30 0.63
C SER A 156 -5.31 -8.44 0.86
N THR A 157 -5.25 -7.69 1.97
CA THR A 157 -4.08 -6.88 2.34
C THR A 157 -2.85 -7.74 2.66
N TYR A 158 -3.06 -9.01 3.07
CA TYR A 158 -1.98 -9.92 3.46
C TYR A 158 -1.37 -10.72 2.29
N GLU A 159 -1.91 -10.55 1.08
CA GLU A 159 -1.36 -11.22 -0.10
C GLU A 159 0.01 -10.67 -0.47
N ALA A 160 1.01 -11.55 -0.61
CA ALA A 160 2.37 -11.13 -0.93
C ALA A 160 2.51 -10.45 -2.30
N ASN A 161 1.64 -10.78 -3.27
CA ASN A 161 1.60 -10.15 -4.58
C ASN A 161 0.67 -8.93 -4.66
N ARG A 162 0.11 -8.48 -3.51
CA ARG A 162 -0.78 -7.30 -3.47
C ARG A 162 -0.05 -6.06 -3.99
N MET A 163 -0.67 -5.41 -4.97
CA MET A 163 -0.22 -4.13 -5.50
C MET A 163 -0.91 -3.00 -4.73
N MET A 164 -0.14 -1.98 -4.42
CA MET A 164 -0.63 -0.77 -3.78
C MET A 164 -0.42 0.41 -4.72
N TYR A 165 -1.46 1.23 -4.93
CA TYR A 165 -1.35 2.44 -5.74
C TYR A 165 -0.45 3.47 -5.06
N TRP A 166 0.25 4.28 -5.87
CA TRP A 166 0.85 5.52 -5.38
C TRP A 166 -0.21 6.47 -4.83
N ALA A 167 0.21 7.41 -4.00
CA ALA A 167 -0.68 8.47 -3.51
C ALA A 167 -1.16 9.37 -4.66
N SER A 168 -2.48 9.65 -4.68
CA SER A 168 -3.16 10.51 -5.65
C SER A 168 -4.29 11.28 -4.99
#